data_5bfef7d3dec769f60786a293b1f0d04e
#
_entry.id   5bfef7d3dec769f60786a293b1f0d04e
#
_cell.length_a   1.000
_cell.length_b   1.000
_cell.length_c   1.000
_cell.angle_alpha   90.00
_cell.angle_beta   90.00
_cell.angle_gamma   90.00
#
_symmetry.space_group_name_H-M   'P 1'
#
loop_
_entity.id
_entity.type
_entity.pdbx_description
1 polymer ?
#
loop_
_entity_poly.entity_id
_entity_poly.type
_entity_poly.pdbx_seq_one_letter_code
_entity_poly.pdbx_strand_id
1 'polypeptide(L)'
;MAQQRPFRFLHASNLHLGKPVGGVADLPAHLRKRLVDAPRCAALRFIDMALAEKVDFVVLSGGVIDCHQTGPWGPVFLVEQFKKLEKAGVAVYWATGKSDFLERWPDELKLPQNVTVFSTSHVDEPLFQKDGFSVARILGISRSPERRRFRHSEFNPDSTGLFTIAVVSGKIDPQSLKNHGIDYWALGGITKRHTTYGNIITSVKTPERQVDLMPVKKVRQEFTRPSTVHYPGAMLARSFEQQGNYGVSLVIVDDKGKAAVSFLPTSPVRFVEEVIRMDSKAGVDQVREELRGRMIAHQGVQDNYDLMMSWKIDGTQDLENRLRRTGILDQFRDELRKDFGMDELYAWTVSVKTAVPENFPPEYYEGETILGDYLQKIRQYQEGHIEIPTLESCLPKSGPTVPMKEQLVRIDPKLRDEFLRQVAELGVDLLVRKEEKK
;
A
#
# COMPACT_ATOMS: atom_id res chain seq x y z
N MET A 1 40.69 -5.81 -10.60
CA MET A 1 39.50 -5.65 -9.76
C MET A 1 39.18 -7.00 -9.16
N ALA A 2 38.95 -7.10 -7.85
CA ALA A 2 38.50 -8.37 -7.25
C ALA A 2 37.14 -8.75 -7.88
N GLN A 3 37.02 -10.03 -8.28
CA GLN A 3 35.79 -10.52 -8.88
C GLN A 3 34.68 -10.47 -7.82
N GLN A 4 33.57 -9.76 -8.10
CA GLN A 4 32.40 -9.70 -7.22
C GLN A 4 31.81 -11.11 -7.11
N ARG A 5 31.61 -11.61 -5.89
CA ARG A 5 30.86 -12.86 -5.68
C ARG A 5 29.37 -12.57 -5.76
N PRO A 6 28.59 -13.36 -6.50
CA PRO A 6 27.16 -13.15 -6.59
C PRO A 6 26.47 -13.44 -5.26
N PHE A 7 25.48 -12.62 -4.95
CA PHE A 7 24.62 -12.80 -3.79
C PHE A 7 23.21 -12.29 -4.06
N ARG A 8 22.26 -12.65 -3.21
CA ARG A 8 20.87 -12.23 -3.33
C ARG A 8 20.29 -11.86 -1.98
N PHE A 9 19.39 -10.90 -1.99
CA PHE A 9 18.74 -10.47 -0.75
C PHE A 9 17.28 -10.04 -1.01
N LEU A 10 16.45 -10.07 0.04
CA LEU A 10 15.14 -9.44 0.01
C LEU A 10 15.22 -8.04 0.59
N HIS A 11 14.58 -7.10 -0.09
CA HIS A 11 14.38 -5.75 0.40
C HIS A 11 12.88 -5.53 0.68
N ALA A 12 12.54 -5.23 1.95
CA ALA A 12 11.18 -5.05 2.42
C ALA A 12 11.04 -3.78 3.26
N SER A 13 9.84 -3.20 3.24
CA SER A 13 9.47 -2.06 4.08
C SER A 13 7.95 -2.01 4.32
N ASN A 14 7.52 -1.18 5.27
CA ASN A 14 6.12 -0.84 5.49
C ASN A 14 5.19 -2.06 5.67
N LEU A 15 5.63 -3.04 6.45
CA LEU A 15 4.78 -4.13 6.92
C LEU A 15 3.75 -3.61 7.92
N HIS A 16 4.17 -2.73 8.83
CA HIS A 16 3.38 -2.19 9.92
C HIS A 16 2.57 -3.28 10.62
N LEU A 17 3.26 -4.32 11.12
CA LEU A 17 2.65 -5.37 11.89
C LEU A 17 1.86 -4.76 13.05
N GLY A 18 0.59 -5.15 13.19
CA GLY A 18 -0.34 -4.56 14.16
C GLY A 18 -1.26 -3.49 13.58
N LYS A 19 -0.91 -2.85 12.48
CA LYS A 19 -1.83 -1.92 11.83
C LYS A 19 -2.87 -2.70 11.02
N PRO A 20 -4.16 -2.58 11.34
CA PRO A 20 -5.20 -3.35 10.66
C PRO A 20 -5.35 -2.98 9.19
N VAL A 21 -5.92 -3.88 8.42
CA VAL A 21 -6.49 -3.60 7.11
C VAL A 21 -7.85 -2.95 7.34
N GLY A 22 -8.10 -1.81 6.71
CA GLY A 22 -9.28 -0.97 6.91
C GLY A 22 -10.07 -0.71 5.64
N GLY A 23 -11.03 0.23 5.72
CA GLY A 23 -11.78 0.70 4.55
C GLY A 23 -12.86 -0.25 4.06
N VAL A 24 -13.21 -1.27 4.84
CA VAL A 24 -14.31 -2.20 4.51
C VAL A 24 -15.24 -2.34 5.71
N ALA A 25 -16.48 -1.89 5.54
CA ALA A 25 -17.56 -2.06 6.51
C ALA A 25 -18.33 -3.37 6.25
N ASP A 26 -19.11 -3.81 7.22
CA ASP A 26 -20.09 -4.92 7.11
C ASP A 26 -19.53 -6.25 6.59
N LEU A 27 -18.32 -6.58 7.03
CA LEU A 27 -17.71 -7.86 6.70
C LEU A 27 -18.30 -8.99 7.56
N PRO A 28 -18.58 -10.16 6.97
CA PRO A 28 -18.87 -11.37 7.73
C PRO A 28 -17.67 -11.75 8.60
N ALA A 29 -17.97 -12.46 9.70
CA ALA A 29 -16.96 -12.73 10.75
C ALA A 29 -15.68 -13.44 10.21
N HIS A 30 -15.86 -14.38 9.27
CA HIS A 30 -14.74 -15.11 8.67
C HIS A 30 -13.81 -14.22 7.83
N LEU A 31 -14.35 -13.30 7.02
CA LEU A 31 -13.55 -12.34 6.25
C LEU A 31 -12.88 -11.29 7.15
N ARG A 32 -13.60 -10.82 8.18
CA ARG A 32 -13.04 -9.90 9.16
C ARG A 32 -11.80 -10.51 9.82
N LYS A 33 -11.86 -11.79 10.23
CA LYS A 33 -10.72 -12.50 10.80
C LYS A 33 -9.53 -12.54 9.82
N ARG A 34 -9.76 -12.84 8.54
CA ARG A 34 -8.68 -12.87 7.52
C ARG A 34 -8.03 -11.51 7.32
N LEU A 35 -8.81 -10.41 7.30
CA LEU A 35 -8.27 -9.06 7.18
C LEU A 35 -7.47 -8.62 8.43
N VAL A 36 -7.92 -9.02 9.62
CA VAL A 36 -7.17 -8.78 10.87
C VAL A 36 -5.84 -9.54 10.85
N ASP A 37 -5.83 -10.78 10.36
CA ASP A 37 -4.63 -11.61 10.26
C ASP A 37 -3.73 -11.25 9.06
N ALA A 38 -4.19 -10.43 8.12
CA ALA A 38 -3.47 -10.12 6.88
C ALA A 38 -2.03 -9.60 7.09
N PRO A 39 -1.73 -8.71 8.04
CA PRO A 39 -0.35 -8.28 8.28
C PRO A 39 0.56 -9.43 8.75
N ARG A 40 0.04 -10.33 9.59
CA ARG A 40 0.75 -11.52 10.04
C ARG A 40 0.99 -12.49 8.88
N CYS A 41 -0.01 -12.71 8.03
CA CYS A 41 0.13 -13.55 6.83
C CYS A 41 1.17 -12.97 5.85
N ALA A 42 1.19 -11.66 5.64
CA ALA A 42 2.19 -11.00 4.79
C ALA A 42 3.62 -11.19 5.36
N ALA A 43 3.78 -11.09 6.69
CA ALA A 43 5.06 -11.35 7.35
C ALA A 43 5.51 -12.81 7.17
N LEU A 44 4.61 -13.78 7.34
CA LEU A 44 4.93 -15.19 7.14
C LEU A 44 5.35 -15.47 5.70
N ARG A 45 4.59 -14.96 4.70
CA ARG A 45 4.94 -15.10 3.29
C ARG A 45 6.32 -14.49 2.97
N PHE A 46 6.64 -13.36 3.57
CA PHE A 46 7.97 -12.76 3.41
C PHE A 46 9.09 -13.67 3.92
N ILE A 47 8.92 -14.28 5.10
CA ILE A 47 9.89 -15.23 5.66
C ILE A 47 10.00 -16.48 4.78
N ASP A 48 8.86 -17.05 4.37
CA ASP A 48 8.82 -18.24 3.50
C ASP A 48 9.50 -17.96 2.14
N MET A 49 9.29 -16.78 1.56
CA MET A 49 9.98 -16.35 0.34
C MET A 49 11.49 -16.19 0.56
N ALA A 50 11.92 -15.64 1.69
CA ALA A 50 13.34 -15.52 1.99
C ALA A 50 14.03 -16.90 2.02
N LEU A 51 13.35 -17.89 2.60
CA LEU A 51 13.83 -19.27 2.67
C LEU A 51 13.78 -19.98 1.32
N ALA A 52 12.67 -19.84 0.59
CA ALA A 52 12.48 -20.48 -0.72
C ALA A 52 13.46 -19.94 -1.78
N GLU A 53 13.68 -18.62 -1.80
CA GLU A 53 14.63 -17.96 -2.69
C GLU A 53 16.10 -18.15 -2.24
N LYS A 54 16.33 -18.77 -1.08
CA LYS A 54 17.66 -19.00 -0.49
C LYS A 54 18.49 -17.71 -0.50
N VAL A 55 17.90 -16.64 0.04
CA VAL A 55 18.59 -15.35 0.09
C VAL A 55 19.72 -15.39 1.11
N ASP A 56 20.78 -14.65 0.84
CA ASP A 56 21.93 -14.53 1.73
C ASP A 56 21.60 -13.66 2.96
N PHE A 57 20.75 -12.63 2.77
CA PHE A 57 20.27 -11.77 3.84
C PHE A 57 18.96 -11.06 3.47
N VAL A 58 18.36 -10.39 4.43
CA VAL A 58 17.22 -9.51 4.24
C VAL A 58 17.55 -8.09 4.71
N VAL A 59 16.98 -7.11 4.01
CA VAL A 59 17.09 -5.69 4.35
C VAL A 59 15.71 -5.15 4.68
N LEU A 60 15.56 -4.58 5.87
CA LEU A 60 14.33 -3.97 6.36
C LEU A 60 14.52 -2.46 6.47
N SER A 61 13.88 -1.69 5.58
CA SER A 61 14.02 -0.23 5.51
C SER A 61 12.86 0.50 6.19
N GLY A 62 12.49 0.06 7.41
CA GLY A 62 11.53 0.69 8.31
C GLY A 62 10.07 0.34 8.09
N GLY A 63 9.26 0.69 9.10
CA GLY A 63 7.84 0.39 9.11
C GLY A 63 7.54 -1.10 9.28
N VAL A 64 8.37 -1.84 10.01
CA VAL A 64 8.20 -3.30 10.19
C VAL A 64 7.09 -3.60 11.18
N ILE A 65 7.07 -2.91 12.32
CA ILE A 65 6.11 -3.15 13.40
C ILE A 65 5.58 -1.83 13.95
N ASP A 66 4.37 -1.87 14.49
CA ASP A 66 3.84 -0.85 15.39
C ASP A 66 3.66 -1.46 16.79
N CYS A 67 4.66 -1.27 17.64
CA CYS A 67 4.68 -1.86 18.98
C CYS A 67 3.49 -1.42 19.86
N HIS A 68 2.90 -0.22 19.61
CA HIS A 68 1.71 0.21 20.35
C HIS A 68 0.47 -0.57 19.97
N GLN A 69 0.32 -0.88 18.68
CA GLN A 69 -0.88 -1.56 18.18
C GLN A 69 -0.82 -3.08 18.37
N THR A 70 0.39 -3.64 18.30
CA THR A 70 0.55 -5.09 18.48
C THR A 70 0.55 -5.52 19.94
N GLY A 71 0.92 -4.63 20.87
CA GLY A 71 1.25 -5.06 22.22
C GLY A 71 2.40 -6.09 22.24
N PRO A 72 2.53 -6.92 23.29
CA PRO A 72 3.66 -7.83 23.46
C PRO A 72 3.76 -8.94 22.40
N TRP A 73 2.65 -9.34 21.77
CA TRP A 73 2.66 -10.46 20.82
C TRP A 73 3.46 -10.14 19.54
N GLY A 74 3.47 -8.90 19.10
CA GLY A 74 4.13 -8.51 17.86
C GLY A 74 5.65 -8.68 17.90
N PRO A 75 6.35 -8.15 18.91
CA PRO A 75 7.78 -8.41 19.11
C PRO A 75 8.10 -9.89 19.24
N VAL A 76 7.34 -10.67 20.03
CA VAL A 76 7.53 -12.12 20.19
C VAL A 76 7.42 -12.83 18.84
N PHE A 77 6.37 -12.52 18.07
CA PHE A 77 6.18 -13.08 16.73
C PHE A 77 7.36 -12.77 15.80
N LEU A 78 7.84 -11.51 15.77
CA LEU A 78 9.00 -11.15 14.92
C LEU A 78 10.27 -11.90 15.33
N VAL A 79 10.56 -12.01 16.62
CA VAL A 79 11.71 -12.78 17.12
C VAL A 79 11.64 -14.23 16.67
N GLU A 80 10.47 -14.85 16.74
CA GLU A 80 10.27 -16.22 16.25
C GLU A 80 10.55 -16.35 14.75
N GLN A 81 10.09 -15.37 13.95
CA GLN A 81 10.35 -15.37 12.51
C GLN A 81 11.84 -15.14 12.20
N PHE A 82 12.50 -14.23 12.89
CA PHE A 82 13.95 -13.99 12.73
C PHE A 82 14.78 -15.20 13.15
N LYS A 83 14.37 -15.96 14.17
CA LYS A 83 15.00 -17.23 14.52
C LYS A 83 14.89 -18.29 13.42
N LYS A 84 13.83 -18.28 12.59
CA LYS A 84 13.75 -19.15 11.41
C LYS A 84 14.79 -18.76 10.36
N LEU A 85 14.98 -17.48 10.14
CA LEU A 85 16.04 -16.94 9.25
C LEU A 85 17.44 -17.27 9.81
N GLU A 86 17.65 -17.14 11.13
CA GLU A 86 18.91 -17.50 11.81
C GLU A 86 19.28 -18.95 11.57
N LYS A 87 18.33 -19.88 11.77
CA LYS A 87 18.53 -21.32 11.52
C LYS A 87 18.89 -21.63 10.07
N ALA A 88 18.48 -20.80 9.14
CA ALA A 88 18.80 -20.92 7.71
C ALA A 88 20.08 -20.17 7.31
N GLY A 89 20.77 -19.51 8.26
CA GLY A 89 21.96 -18.71 8.00
C GLY A 89 21.70 -17.38 7.30
N VAL A 90 20.45 -16.89 7.31
CA VAL A 90 20.06 -15.64 6.67
C VAL A 90 20.23 -14.49 7.65
N ALA A 91 21.06 -13.51 7.32
CA ALA A 91 21.26 -12.29 8.12
C ALA A 91 20.09 -11.30 7.92
N VAL A 92 19.83 -10.45 8.91
CA VAL A 92 18.81 -9.40 8.87
C VAL A 92 19.43 -8.05 9.19
N TYR A 93 19.32 -7.10 8.27
CA TYR A 93 19.78 -5.72 8.45
C TYR A 93 18.58 -4.79 8.52
N TRP A 94 18.37 -4.16 9.68
CA TRP A 94 17.14 -3.42 9.96
C TRP A 94 17.43 -1.94 10.30
N ALA A 95 16.99 -1.05 9.41
CA ALA A 95 16.87 0.38 9.70
C ALA A 95 15.44 0.67 10.17
N THR A 96 15.26 1.11 11.41
CA THR A 96 13.95 1.44 11.95
C THR A 96 13.36 2.70 11.32
N GLY A 97 12.03 2.76 11.24
CA GLY A 97 11.26 3.88 10.72
C GLY A 97 10.55 4.67 11.83
N LYS A 98 9.41 5.27 11.50
CA LYS A 98 8.62 6.09 12.43
C LYS A 98 7.78 5.28 13.43
N SER A 99 7.41 4.06 13.09
CA SER A 99 6.52 3.21 13.89
C SER A 99 7.24 2.13 14.68
N ASP A 100 8.46 1.81 14.30
CA ASP A 100 9.26 0.70 14.82
C ASP A 100 10.48 1.15 15.61
N PHE A 101 10.36 2.20 16.42
CA PHE A 101 11.41 2.62 17.34
C PHE A 101 11.68 1.55 18.39
N LEU A 102 12.95 1.13 18.52
CA LEU A 102 13.35 0.10 19.48
C LEU A 102 13.24 0.51 20.95
N GLU A 103 13.12 1.77 21.25
CA GLU A 103 12.82 2.29 22.60
C GLU A 103 11.49 1.74 23.15
N ARG A 104 10.65 1.21 22.26
CA ARG A 104 9.37 0.57 22.59
C ARG A 104 9.41 -0.96 22.53
N TRP A 105 10.58 -1.50 22.26
CA TRP A 105 10.79 -2.95 22.27
C TRP A 105 10.90 -3.43 23.70
N PRO A 106 10.30 -4.58 24.08
CA PRO A 106 10.43 -5.13 25.44
C PRO A 106 11.88 -5.44 25.79
N ASP A 107 12.38 -4.93 26.89
CA ASP A 107 13.79 -5.09 27.33
C ASP A 107 14.19 -6.55 27.51
N GLU A 108 13.25 -7.41 27.97
CA GLU A 108 13.47 -8.84 28.20
C GLU A 108 13.55 -9.64 26.91
N LEU A 109 13.06 -9.10 25.79
CA LEU A 109 12.98 -9.81 24.52
C LEU A 109 14.16 -9.46 23.61
N LYS A 110 15.21 -10.27 23.70
CA LYS A 110 16.40 -10.10 22.87
C LYS A 110 16.17 -10.52 21.43
N LEU A 111 16.66 -9.71 20.49
CA LEU A 111 16.74 -10.07 19.09
C LEU A 111 17.75 -11.21 18.89
N PRO A 112 17.53 -12.13 17.91
CA PRO A 112 18.50 -13.15 17.53
C PRO A 112 19.81 -12.56 17.02
N GLN A 113 20.90 -13.36 17.05
CA GLN A 113 22.24 -12.87 16.68
C GLN A 113 22.38 -12.51 15.20
N ASN A 114 21.55 -13.08 14.33
CA ASN A 114 21.53 -12.76 12.90
C ASN A 114 20.90 -11.40 12.59
N VAL A 115 20.33 -10.68 13.58
CA VAL A 115 19.67 -9.38 13.38
C VAL A 115 20.59 -8.25 13.80
N THR A 116 20.96 -7.42 12.84
CA THR A 116 21.65 -6.15 13.06
C THR A 116 20.66 -5.00 12.90
N VAL A 117 20.37 -4.28 14.00
CA VAL A 117 19.59 -3.06 13.97
C VAL A 117 20.58 -1.88 13.96
N PHE A 118 20.41 -1.00 12.97
CA PHE A 118 21.32 0.14 12.82
C PHE A 118 21.11 1.20 13.90
N SER A 119 22.20 1.88 14.24
CA SER A 119 22.23 3.00 15.19
C SER A 119 21.29 4.13 14.75
N THR A 120 20.78 4.88 15.73
CA THR A 120 20.05 6.13 15.51
C THR A 120 20.95 7.37 15.46
N SER A 121 22.20 7.27 15.93
CA SER A 121 23.12 8.39 16.09
C SER A 121 24.13 8.55 14.95
N HIS A 122 24.55 7.45 14.34
CA HIS A 122 25.57 7.41 13.26
C HIS A 122 25.21 6.33 12.24
N VAL A 123 25.86 6.36 11.10
CA VAL A 123 25.76 5.31 10.08
C VAL A 123 26.63 4.15 10.51
N ASP A 124 26.02 2.97 10.70
CA ASP A 124 26.74 1.73 10.89
C ASP A 124 27.15 1.16 9.53
N GLU A 125 28.25 0.40 9.50
CA GLU A 125 28.88 -0.10 8.28
C GLU A 125 29.25 -1.59 8.36
N PRO A 126 28.35 -2.53 8.73
CA PRO A 126 28.69 -3.94 8.76
C PRO A 126 29.04 -4.48 7.37
N LEU A 127 29.99 -5.43 7.36
CA LEU A 127 30.35 -6.18 6.17
C LEU A 127 29.57 -7.49 6.14
N PHE A 128 28.88 -7.76 5.04
CA PHE A 128 28.32 -9.07 4.80
C PHE A 128 29.38 -10.02 4.25
N GLN A 129 29.54 -11.18 4.91
CA GLN A 129 30.50 -12.21 4.53
C GLN A 129 29.76 -13.44 3.99
N LYS A 130 30.29 -14.01 2.90
CA LYS A 130 29.84 -15.26 2.31
C LYS A 130 31.05 -16.14 2.06
N ASP A 131 31.00 -17.37 2.57
CA ASP A 131 32.11 -18.35 2.46
C ASP A 131 33.47 -17.79 2.95
N GLY A 132 33.47 -17.01 4.03
CA GLY A 132 34.67 -16.40 4.62
C GLY A 132 35.19 -15.14 3.89
N PHE A 133 34.47 -14.65 2.85
CA PHE A 133 34.86 -13.46 2.11
C PHE A 133 33.85 -12.33 2.30
N SER A 134 34.34 -11.11 2.49
CA SER A 134 33.48 -9.92 2.47
C SER A 134 32.97 -9.69 1.03
N VAL A 135 31.65 -9.70 0.83
CA VAL A 135 31.01 -9.57 -0.49
C VAL A 135 30.18 -8.30 -0.65
N ALA A 136 29.69 -7.74 0.44
CA ALA A 136 28.95 -6.49 0.43
C ALA A 136 29.24 -5.66 1.69
N ARG A 137 29.17 -4.34 1.55
CA ARG A 137 29.20 -3.36 2.62
C ARG A 137 27.80 -2.82 2.80
N ILE A 138 27.25 -2.90 4.01
CA ILE A 138 25.89 -2.49 4.27
C ILE A 138 25.90 -1.30 5.21
N LEU A 139 25.54 -0.14 4.67
CA LEU A 139 25.46 1.12 5.40
C LEU A 139 24.03 1.29 5.89
N GLY A 140 23.84 1.62 7.15
CA GLY A 140 22.48 1.81 7.65
C GLY A 140 22.39 2.81 8.77
N ILE A 141 21.23 3.47 8.83
CA ILE A 141 20.89 4.36 9.92
C ILE A 141 19.40 4.26 10.23
N SER A 142 19.07 4.13 11.50
CA SER A 142 17.72 4.10 12.02
C SER A 142 17.19 5.51 12.31
N ARG A 143 15.88 5.65 12.36
CA ARG A 143 15.20 6.87 12.80
C ARG A 143 15.02 6.88 14.31
N SER A 144 15.05 8.07 14.88
CA SER A 144 14.60 8.34 16.25
C SER A 144 13.61 9.51 16.25
N PRO A 145 12.89 9.77 17.35
CA PRO A 145 12.01 10.93 17.48
C PRO A 145 12.75 12.25 17.22
N GLU A 146 14.01 12.37 17.63
CA GLU A 146 14.87 13.54 17.46
C GLU A 146 15.41 13.62 16.04
N ARG A 147 15.79 12.48 15.46
CA ARG A 147 16.37 12.38 14.11
C ARG A 147 15.31 12.04 13.07
N ARG A 148 14.61 13.07 12.59
CA ARG A 148 13.52 12.91 11.60
C ARG A 148 14.00 12.81 10.15
N ARG A 149 15.24 13.26 9.84
CA ARG A 149 15.83 13.27 8.49
C ARG A 149 17.27 12.78 8.57
N PHE A 150 17.71 12.05 7.56
CA PHE A 150 19.13 11.75 7.35
C PHE A 150 19.67 12.64 6.23
N ARG A 151 20.99 12.79 6.19
CA ARG A 151 21.70 13.49 5.12
C ARG A 151 22.48 12.46 4.31
N HIS A 152 22.37 12.50 2.99
CA HIS A 152 23.11 11.58 2.11
C HIS A 152 24.65 11.72 2.29
N SER A 153 25.13 12.90 2.68
CA SER A 153 26.55 13.14 2.98
C SER A 153 27.10 12.36 4.18
N GLU A 154 26.23 11.72 4.98
CA GLU A 154 26.65 10.86 6.10
C GLU A 154 27.06 9.45 5.62
N PHE A 155 26.70 9.09 4.39
CA PHE A 155 27.04 7.83 3.77
C PHE A 155 28.34 7.98 2.96
N ASN A 156 29.45 7.52 3.53
CA ASN A 156 30.74 7.63 2.87
C ASN A 156 30.80 6.72 1.64
N PRO A 157 31.29 7.24 0.49
CA PRO A 157 31.52 6.41 -0.68
C PRO A 157 32.53 5.30 -0.38
N ASP A 158 32.40 4.18 -1.08
CA ASP A 158 33.25 3.02 -0.86
C ASP A 158 34.67 3.23 -1.41
N SER A 159 35.65 2.93 -0.57
CA SER A 159 37.07 2.81 -0.95
C SER A 159 37.55 1.35 -1.09
N THR A 160 36.67 0.37 -0.74
CA THR A 160 37.03 -1.07 -0.67
C THR A 160 36.78 -1.81 -1.97
N GLY A 161 35.97 -1.26 -2.87
CA GLY A 161 35.52 -1.90 -4.11
C GLY A 161 34.45 -2.97 -3.92
N LEU A 162 33.88 -3.13 -2.71
CA LEU A 162 32.78 -4.01 -2.44
C LEU A 162 31.44 -3.40 -2.93
N PHE A 163 30.46 -4.27 -3.23
CA PHE A 163 29.12 -3.80 -3.50
C PHE A 163 28.51 -3.14 -2.27
N THR A 164 28.13 -1.87 -2.39
CA THR A 164 27.69 -1.05 -1.24
C THR A 164 26.18 -0.82 -1.28
N ILE A 165 25.51 -1.17 -0.18
CA ILE A 165 24.06 -1.02 0.02
C ILE A 165 23.84 0.01 1.12
N ALA A 166 23.02 1.04 0.86
CA ALA A 166 22.60 1.99 1.90
C ALA A 166 21.15 1.74 2.29
N VAL A 167 20.88 1.53 3.59
CA VAL A 167 19.56 1.17 4.13
C VAL A 167 18.99 2.32 4.94
N VAL A 168 17.88 2.88 4.50
CA VAL A 168 17.29 4.08 5.11
C VAL A 168 15.76 4.08 5.06
N SER A 169 15.13 4.53 6.14
CA SER A 169 13.69 4.77 6.18
C SER A 169 13.36 6.24 5.99
N GLY A 170 12.75 6.60 4.85
CA GLY A 170 12.29 7.98 4.60
C GLY A 170 12.12 8.30 3.12
N LYS A 171 11.33 9.33 2.85
CA LYS A 171 11.19 9.87 1.49
C LYS A 171 12.41 10.76 1.18
N ILE A 172 13.11 10.42 0.10
CA ILE A 172 14.31 11.12 -0.36
C ILE A 172 14.10 11.48 -1.81
N ASP A 173 14.64 12.62 -2.22
CA ASP A 173 14.73 12.95 -3.63
C ASP A 173 15.79 12.05 -4.29
N PRO A 174 15.43 11.17 -5.23
CA PRO A 174 16.38 10.29 -5.91
C PRO A 174 17.49 11.04 -6.64
N GLN A 175 17.25 12.30 -7.06
CA GLN A 175 18.24 13.12 -7.73
C GLN A 175 19.42 13.46 -6.80
N SER A 176 19.15 13.65 -5.50
CA SER A 176 20.16 13.94 -4.50
C SER A 176 21.09 12.76 -4.21
N LEU A 177 20.71 11.56 -4.63
CA LEU A 177 21.46 10.31 -4.39
C LEU A 177 22.34 9.89 -5.56
N LYS A 178 22.32 10.65 -6.67
CA LYS A 178 23.20 10.39 -7.82
C LYS A 178 24.66 10.60 -7.43
N ASN A 179 25.55 9.73 -7.94
CA ASN A 179 27.00 9.87 -7.85
C ASN A 179 27.61 9.74 -6.43
N HIS A 180 26.89 9.10 -5.48
CA HIS A 180 27.43 8.90 -4.12
C HIS A 180 28.29 7.63 -3.96
N GLY A 181 28.61 6.91 -5.03
CA GLY A 181 29.44 5.69 -4.94
C GLY A 181 28.75 4.52 -4.21
N ILE A 182 27.40 4.57 -4.06
CA ILE A 182 26.58 3.51 -3.48
C ILE A 182 25.87 2.79 -4.60
N ASP A 183 26.02 1.46 -4.66
CA ASP A 183 25.50 0.65 -5.74
C ASP A 183 23.98 0.44 -5.62
N TYR A 184 23.45 0.34 -4.37
CA TYR A 184 22.04 0.13 -4.12
C TYR A 184 21.53 0.92 -2.91
N TRP A 185 20.57 1.81 -3.13
CA TRP A 185 19.86 2.51 -2.08
C TRP A 185 18.58 1.76 -1.71
N ALA A 186 18.58 1.10 -0.56
CA ALA A 186 17.45 0.39 0.01
C ALA A 186 16.57 1.35 0.83
N LEU A 187 15.60 1.98 0.20
CA LEU A 187 14.79 3.03 0.79
C LEU A 187 13.41 2.52 1.24
N GLY A 188 12.91 3.00 2.38
CA GLY A 188 11.56 2.73 2.86
C GLY A 188 10.72 3.98 3.10
N GLY A 189 9.52 3.81 3.71
CA GLY A 189 8.65 4.92 4.09
C GLY A 189 7.74 5.44 2.98
N ILE A 190 7.71 4.81 1.81
CA ILE A 190 6.75 5.04 0.72
C ILE A 190 5.98 3.74 0.48
N THR A 191 4.65 3.84 0.34
CA THR A 191 3.77 2.66 0.17
C THR A 191 3.77 2.11 -1.25
N LYS A 192 4.01 2.95 -2.27
CA LYS A 192 4.09 2.51 -3.66
C LYS A 192 5.51 2.11 -4.01
N ARG A 193 5.66 0.96 -4.70
CA ARG A 193 6.93 0.48 -5.22
C ARG A 193 7.44 1.44 -6.30
N HIS A 194 8.72 1.80 -6.22
CA HIS A 194 9.34 2.71 -7.17
C HIS A 194 10.83 2.42 -7.32
N THR A 195 11.32 2.43 -8.54
CA THR A 195 12.76 2.30 -8.84
C THR A 195 13.18 3.45 -9.73
N THR A 196 14.25 4.13 -9.33
CA THR A 196 14.90 5.15 -10.13
C THR A 196 16.33 4.68 -10.38
N TYR A 197 16.75 4.63 -11.64
CA TYR A 197 18.05 4.09 -12.06
C TYR A 197 18.24 2.61 -11.69
N GLY A 198 18.42 1.76 -12.64
CA GLY A 198 18.68 0.33 -12.46
C GLY A 198 17.91 -0.53 -13.47
N ASN A 199 18.35 -1.79 -13.64
CA ASN A 199 17.66 -2.75 -14.47
C ASN A 199 16.56 -3.46 -13.66
N ILE A 200 15.30 -3.34 -14.09
CA ILE A 200 14.18 -4.09 -13.52
C ILE A 200 13.93 -5.30 -14.43
N ILE A 201 14.05 -6.48 -13.85
CA ILE A 201 13.56 -7.69 -14.51
C ILE A 201 12.16 -7.95 -13.97
N THR A 202 11.14 -7.61 -14.74
CA THR A 202 9.77 -7.98 -14.44
C THR A 202 9.54 -9.42 -14.90
N SER A 203 9.65 -10.37 -13.98
CA SER A 203 9.20 -11.74 -14.20
C SER A 203 7.82 -11.96 -13.58
N VAL A 204 6.84 -11.24 -14.05
CA VAL A 204 5.44 -11.53 -13.73
C VAL A 204 4.72 -11.67 -15.06
N LYS A 205 4.29 -12.88 -15.37
CA LYS A 205 3.23 -13.09 -16.36
C LYS A 205 1.95 -12.47 -15.81
N THR A 206 1.84 -11.16 -15.92
CA THR A 206 0.55 -10.46 -15.81
C THR A 206 0.07 -10.24 -17.24
N PRO A 207 -1.19 -10.49 -17.57
CA PRO A 207 -1.74 -10.06 -18.84
C PRO A 207 -1.57 -8.56 -18.93
N GLU A 208 -0.79 -8.12 -19.89
CA GLU A 208 -0.38 -6.74 -20.11
C GLU A 208 -1.60 -5.85 -20.38
N ARG A 209 -1.84 -4.90 -19.47
CA ARG A 209 -2.23 -3.58 -19.94
C ARG A 209 -0.94 -2.76 -20.01
N GLN A 210 -0.55 -2.39 -21.21
CA GLN A 210 0.59 -1.53 -21.51
C GLN A 210 0.57 -0.30 -20.63
N VAL A 211 1.52 -0.23 -19.68
CA VAL A 211 1.94 1.05 -19.13
C VAL A 211 3.13 1.45 -19.99
N ASP A 212 2.98 2.54 -20.73
CA ASP A 212 3.99 3.11 -21.61
C ASP A 212 5.33 3.25 -20.88
N LEU A 213 6.27 2.39 -21.23
CA LEU A 213 7.67 2.54 -20.86
C LEU A 213 8.29 3.58 -21.80
N MET A 214 8.50 4.79 -21.32
CA MET A 214 9.29 5.77 -22.04
C MET A 214 10.70 5.22 -22.32
N PRO A 215 11.22 5.37 -23.54
CA PRO A 215 12.56 4.90 -23.90
C PRO A 215 13.63 5.68 -23.12
N VAL A 216 14.46 4.95 -22.38
CA VAL A 216 15.62 5.53 -21.70
C VAL A 216 16.62 5.98 -22.74
N LYS A 217 16.82 7.29 -22.88
CA LYS A 217 17.90 7.85 -23.71
C LYS A 217 19.25 7.33 -23.20
N LYS A 218 19.99 6.64 -24.07
CA LYS A 218 21.37 6.22 -23.84
C LYS A 218 22.24 7.49 -23.67
N VAL A 219 22.59 7.81 -22.44
CA VAL A 219 23.65 8.76 -22.13
C VAL A 219 24.95 7.98 -22.06
N ARG A 220 25.95 8.33 -22.85
CA ARG A 220 27.32 7.81 -22.76
C ARG A 220 27.86 8.12 -21.37
N GLN A 221 28.17 7.08 -20.59
CA GLN A 221 28.73 7.21 -19.24
C GLN A 221 30.21 6.82 -19.24
N GLU A 222 31.00 7.73 -18.70
CA GLU A 222 32.29 7.42 -18.11
C GLU A 222 32.06 6.64 -16.81
N PHE A 223 32.75 5.54 -16.68
CA PHE A 223 32.94 4.59 -15.58
C PHE A 223 32.42 4.95 -14.17
N THR A 224 31.14 5.10 -13.99
CA THR A 224 30.48 5.00 -12.68
C THR A 224 29.48 3.85 -12.75
N ARG A 225 29.60 2.88 -11.81
CA ARG A 225 28.58 1.83 -11.64
C ARG A 225 27.21 2.48 -11.50
N PRO A 226 26.20 2.05 -12.25
CA PRO A 226 24.87 2.66 -12.13
C PRO A 226 24.32 2.39 -10.74
N SER A 227 24.03 3.45 -9.99
CA SER A 227 23.40 3.34 -8.67
C SER A 227 21.91 3.05 -8.83
N THR A 228 21.40 2.05 -8.13
CA THR A 228 19.98 1.70 -8.09
C THR A 228 19.34 2.31 -6.86
N VAL A 229 18.36 3.19 -7.04
CA VAL A 229 17.55 3.76 -5.96
C VAL A 229 16.20 3.07 -5.96
N HIS A 230 15.89 2.33 -4.90
CA HIS A 230 14.70 1.49 -4.87
C HIS A 230 13.90 1.61 -3.57
N TYR A 231 12.57 1.75 -3.75
CA TYR A 231 11.54 1.60 -2.72
C TYR A 231 10.76 0.33 -3.01
N PRO A 232 10.74 -0.67 -2.12
CA PRO A 232 9.99 -1.92 -2.35
C PRO A 232 8.47 -1.70 -2.24
N GLY A 233 8.05 -0.59 -1.62
CA GLY A 233 6.65 -0.32 -1.31
C GLY A 233 6.21 -0.98 0.00
N ALA A 234 4.90 -1.08 0.20
CA ALA A 234 4.34 -1.80 1.34
C ALA A 234 4.23 -3.30 1.04
N MET A 235 4.33 -4.12 2.10
CA MET A 235 4.23 -5.58 1.97
C MET A 235 2.79 -6.06 1.75
N LEU A 236 1.79 -5.23 2.10
CA LEU A 236 0.38 -5.52 1.87
C LEU A 236 -0.42 -4.24 1.63
N ALA A 237 -1.51 -4.38 0.85
CA ALA A 237 -2.52 -3.36 0.69
C ALA A 237 -3.42 -3.29 1.92
N ARG A 238 -3.90 -2.07 2.29
CA ARG A 238 -4.74 -1.86 3.49
C ARG A 238 -6.08 -1.20 3.21
N SER A 239 -6.26 -0.62 2.04
CA SER A 239 -7.50 0.07 1.66
C SER A 239 -7.59 0.22 0.15
N PHE A 240 -8.73 0.70 -0.34
CA PHE A 240 -8.93 1.01 -1.76
C PHE A 240 -8.01 2.12 -2.30
N GLU A 241 -7.41 2.93 -1.46
CA GLU A 241 -6.36 3.88 -1.87
C GLU A 241 -5.06 3.18 -2.28
N GLN A 242 -4.90 1.93 -1.88
CA GLN A 242 -3.74 1.10 -2.13
C GLN A 242 -4.10 -0.03 -3.11
N GLN A 243 -4.41 0.34 -4.33
CA GLN A 243 -4.70 -0.60 -5.40
C GLN A 243 -3.42 -1.19 -6.01
N GLY A 244 -3.55 -2.38 -6.60
CA GLY A 244 -2.46 -3.06 -7.29
C GLY A 244 -1.74 -4.12 -6.44
N ASN A 245 -0.51 -4.42 -6.84
CA ASN A 245 0.28 -5.48 -6.24
C ASN A 245 1.19 -4.93 -5.13
N TYR A 246 1.14 -5.58 -3.96
CA TYR A 246 1.95 -5.26 -2.79
C TYR A 246 2.79 -6.46 -2.38
N GLY A 247 4.03 -6.19 -1.98
CA GLY A 247 4.99 -7.24 -1.67
C GLY A 247 6.37 -6.71 -1.37
N VAL A 248 7.38 -7.55 -1.65
CA VAL A 248 8.78 -7.28 -1.40
C VAL A 248 9.58 -7.34 -2.69
N SER A 249 10.85 -6.98 -2.63
CA SER A 249 11.74 -7.03 -3.78
C SER A 249 12.88 -8.02 -3.56
N LEU A 250 13.03 -8.96 -4.47
CA LEU A 250 14.21 -9.80 -4.58
C LEU A 250 15.26 -9.05 -5.40
N VAL A 251 16.44 -8.88 -4.81
CA VAL A 251 17.58 -8.25 -5.47
C VAL A 251 18.67 -9.31 -5.65
N ILE A 252 19.10 -9.47 -6.90
CA ILE A 252 20.17 -10.39 -7.27
C ILE A 252 21.35 -9.56 -7.80
N VAL A 253 22.50 -9.71 -7.15
CA VAL A 253 23.76 -9.05 -7.57
C VAL A 253 24.61 -10.10 -8.26
N ASP A 254 24.99 -9.84 -9.51
CA ASP A 254 25.80 -10.75 -10.32
C ASP A 254 27.31 -10.60 -10.02
N ASP A 255 28.13 -11.39 -10.71
CA ASP A 255 29.60 -11.39 -10.62
C ASP A 255 30.27 -10.10 -11.14
N LYS A 256 29.50 -9.25 -11.82
CA LYS A 256 29.92 -7.92 -12.30
C LYS A 256 29.48 -6.78 -11.38
N GLY A 257 28.80 -7.11 -10.28
CA GLY A 257 28.24 -6.12 -9.35
C GLY A 257 27.00 -5.41 -9.91
N LYS A 258 26.23 -6.03 -10.81
CA LYS A 258 24.98 -5.47 -11.33
C LYS A 258 23.81 -6.00 -10.52
N ALA A 259 22.99 -5.10 -10.00
CA ALA A 259 21.78 -5.45 -9.27
C ALA A 259 20.58 -5.58 -10.21
N ALA A 260 19.89 -6.71 -10.14
CA ALA A 260 18.59 -6.93 -10.78
C ALA A 260 17.50 -7.01 -9.70
N VAL A 261 16.38 -6.30 -9.90
CA VAL A 261 15.32 -6.18 -8.90
C VAL A 261 14.02 -6.81 -9.44
N SER A 262 13.55 -7.85 -8.78
CA SER A 262 12.30 -8.55 -9.09
C SER A 262 11.27 -8.31 -7.99
N PHE A 263 9.98 -8.38 -8.35
CA PHE A 263 8.87 -8.24 -7.40
C PHE A 263 8.39 -9.63 -6.94
N LEU A 264 8.16 -9.77 -5.62
CA LEU A 264 7.54 -10.95 -5.03
C LEU A 264 6.29 -10.52 -4.22
N PRO A 265 5.10 -11.07 -4.56
CA PRO A 265 3.85 -10.67 -3.92
C PRO A 265 3.74 -11.29 -2.51
N THR A 266 3.54 -10.47 -1.48
CA THR A 266 3.31 -10.94 -0.10
C THR A 266 1.91 -10.61 0.41
N SER A 267 1.18 -9.69 -0.25
CA SER A 267 -0.15 -9.28 0.21
C SER A 267 -1.15 -10.43 0.15
N PRO A 268 -1.80 -10.80 1.27
CA PRO A 268 -2.87 -11.78 1.26
C PRO A 268 -4.23 -11.20 0.83
N VAL A 269 -4.29 -9.91 0.56
CA VAL A 269 -5.51 -9.21 0.11
C VAL A 269 -5.16 -8.20 -0.97
N ARG A 270 -6.03 -8.06 -1.95
CA ARG A 270 -5.95 -7.06 -3.01
C ARG A 270 -7.23 -6.23 -3.06
N PHE A 271 -7.07 -4.92 -3.14
CA PHE A 271 -8.18 -3.99 -3.34
C PHE A 271 -8.21 -3.56 -4.80
N VAL A 272 -9.39 -3.65 -5.40
CA VAL A 272 -9.63 -3.24 -6.79
C VAL A 272 -10.88 -2.39 -6.84
N GLU A 273 -10.76 -1.20 -7.40
CA GLU A 273 -11.88 -0.38 -7.83
C GLU A 273 -11.94 -0.47 -9.34
N GLU A 274 -13.06 -0.93 -9.88
CA GLU A 274 -13.25 -1.08 -11.31
C GLU A 274 -14.41 -0.22 -11.80
N VAL A 275 -14.16 0.51 -12.89
CA VAL A 275 -15.17 1.33 -13.56
C VAL A 275 -15.72 0.56 -14.75
N ILE A 276 -17.01 0.27 -14.72
CA ILE A 276 -17.74 -0.35 -15.82
C ILE A 276 -18.42 0.74 -16.62
N ARG A 277 -17.99 0.91 -17.87
CA ARG A 277 -18.62 1.83 -18.80
C ARG A 277 -19.68 1.13 -19.60
N MET A 278 -20.91 1.65 -19.51
CA MET A 278 -22.09 1.10 -20.17
C MET A 278 -22.48 1.94 -21.37
N ASP A 279 -22.91 1.26 -22.43
CA ASP A 279 -23.42 1.94 -23.62
C ASP A 279 -24.73 2.68 -23.32
N SER A 280 -25.06 3.67 -24.18
CA SER A 280 -26.24 4.52 -24.03
C SER A 280 -27.57 3.76 -24.06
N LYS A 281 -27.60 2.54 -24.63
CA LYS A 281 -28.77 1.68 -24.71
C LYS A 281 -28.79 0.56 -23.68
N ALA A 282 -27.78 0.52 -22.80
CA ALA A 282 -27.65 -0.55 -21.83
C ALA A 282 -28.80 -0.58 -20.82
N GLY A 283 -29.30 -1.77 -20.58
CA GLY A 283 -30.30 -2.07 -19.58
C GLY A 283 -29.69 -2.58 -18.27
N VAL A 284 -30.53 -2.71 -17.26
CA VAL A 284 -30.14 -3.21 -15.92
C VAL A 284 -29.53 -4.62 -15.98
N ASP A 285 -30.08 -5.51 -16.84
CA ASP A 285 -29.60 -6.89 -16.97
C ASP A 285 -28.22 -6.95 -17.61
N GLN A 286 -27.91 -6.05 -18.56
CA GLN A 286 -26.56 -5.95 -19.13
C GLN A 286 -25.53 -5.50 -18.11
N VAL A 287 -25.90 -4.59 -17.19
CA VAL A 287 -25.01 -4.21 -16.07
C VAL A 287 -24.72 -5.43 -15.18
N ARG A 288 -25.75 -6.23 -14.86
CA ARG A 288 -25.59 -7.45 -14.06
C ARG A 288 -24.64 -8.45 -14.72
N GLU A 289 -24.83 -8.69 -16.01
CA GLU A 289 -23.97 -9.62 -16.78
C GLU A 289 -22.52 -9.12 -16.85
N GLU A 290 -22.30 -7.82 -17.08
CA GLU A 290 -20.97 -7.24 -17.14
C GLU A 290 -20.26 -7.33 -15.78
N LEU A 291 -20.95 -7.02 -14.67
CA LEU A 291 -20.41 -7.18 -13.32
C LEU A 291 -19.97 -8.62 -13.05
N ARG A 292 -20.81 -9.61 -13.41
CA ARG A 292 -20.48 -11.04 -13.23
C ARG A 292 -19.31 -11.46 -14.13
N GLY A 293 -19.31 -11.06 -15.39
CA GLY A 293 -18.25 -11.38 -16.33
C GLY A 293 -16.89 -10.84 -15.90
N ARG A 294 -16.86 -9.60 -15.40
CA ARG A 294 -15.65 -9.00 -14.84
C ARG A 294 -15.17 -9.69 -13.57
N MET A 295 -16.09 -10.05 -12.67
CA MET A 295 -15.74 -10.79 -11.46
C MET A 295 -15.11 -12.14 -11.80
N ILE A 296 -15.68 -12.89 -12.73
CA ILE A 296 -15.12 -14.17 -13.22
C ILE A 296 -13.71 -13.95 -13.79
N ALA A 297 -13.51 -12.89 -14.57
CA ALA A 297 -12.18 -12.56 -15.11
C ALA A 297 -11.16 -12.26 -14.02
N HIS A 298 -11.56 -11.57 -12.94
CA HIS A 298 -10.69 -11.32 -11.79
C HIS A 298 -10.36 -12.59 -11.02
N GLN A 299 -11.36 -13.49 -10.80
CA GLN A 299 -11.11 -14.78 -10.16
C GLN A 299 -10.18 -15.67 -11.00
N GLY A 300 -10.31 -15.66 -12.31
CA GLY A 300 -9.47 -16.45 -13.22
C GLY A 300 -7.97 -16.11 -13.15
N VAL A 301 -7.60 -14.93 -12.63
CA VAL A 301 -6.20 -14.49 -12.40
C VAL A 301 -5.85 -14.34 -10.92
N GLN A 302 -6.76 -14.75 -10.02
CA GLN A 302 -6.56 -14.69 -8.59
C GLN A 302 -5.56 -15.77 -8.15
N ASP A 303 -4.50 -15.35 -7.45
CA ASP A 303 -3.46 -16.25 -6.97
C ASP A 303 -3.10 -15.91 -5.52
N ASN A 304 -3.44 -16.80 -4.61
CA ASN A 304 -3.09 -16.73 -3.18
C ASN A 304 -3.47 -15.42 -2.45
N TYR A 305 -4.48 -14.67 -2.89
CA TYR A 305 -4.97 -13.48 -2.20
C TYR A 305 -6.49 -13.39 -2.24
N ASP A 306 -7.08 -12.81 -1.20
CA ASP A 306 -8.49 -12.44 -1.20
C ASP A 306 -8.69 -11.13 -1.97
N LEU A 307 -9.78 -11.02 -2.72
CA LEU A 307 -10.10 -9.88 -3.56
C LEU A 307 -11.21 -9.04 -2.91
N MET A 308 -10.95 -7.77 -2.70
CA MET A 308 -11.93 -6.77 -2.25
C MET A 308 -12.27 -5.86 -3.42
N MET A 309 -13.52 -5.93 -3.89
CA MET A 309 -13.98 -5.23 -5.09
C MET A 309 -14.89 -4.06 -4.74
N SER A 310 -14.64 -2.92 -5.37
CA SER A 310 -15.56 -1.80 -5.43
C SER A 310 -15.88 -1.52 -6.90
N TRP A 311 -17.16 -1.45 -7.24
CA TRP A 311 -17.61 -1.26 -8.59
C TRP A 311 -18.19 0.14 -8.77
N LYS A 312 -17.81 0.78 -9.87
CA LYS A 312 -18.35 2.07 -10.29
C LYS A 312 -18.97 1.93 -11.67
N ILE A 313 -20.26 2.12 -11.77
CA ILE A 313 -20.99 2.05 -13.03
C ILE A 313 -21.04 3.45 -13.63
N ASP A 314 -20.49 3.60 -14.82
CA ASP A 314 -20.45 4.83 -15.61
C ASP A 314 -21.35 4.60 -16.84
N GLY A 315 -22.51 5.25 -16.88
CA GLY A 315 -23.51 5.07 -17.89
C GLY A 315 -24.24 6.36 -18.21
N THR A 316 -25.37 6.24 -18.92
CA THR A 316 -26.25 7.39 -19.13
C THR A 316 -26.94 7.80 -17.84
N GLN A 317 -27.27 9.09 -17.70
CA GLN A 317 -27.96 9.62 -16.54
C GLN A 317 -29.28 8.85 -16.24
N ASP A 318 -29.99 8.44 -17.30
CA ASP A 318 -31.22 7.65 -17.17
C ASP A 318 -30.96 6.26 -16.57
N LEU A 319 -29.93 5.54 -17.05
CA LEU A 319 -29.53 4.26 -16.49
C LEU A 319 -29.10 4.41 -15.02
N GLU A 320 -28.26 5.37 -14.71
CA GLU A 320 -27.80 5.62 -13.35
C GLU A 320 -28.93 5.97 -12.40
N ASN A 321 -29.87 6.82 -12.83
CA ASN A 321 -31.05 7.15 -12.05
C ASN A 321 -31.94 5.92 -11.79
N ARG A 322 -32.13 5.04 -12.78
CA ARG A 322 -32.86 3.79 -12.59
C ARG A 322 -32.19 2.87 -11.58
N LEU A 323 -30.86 2.71 -11.69
CA LEU A 323 -30.07 1.87 -10.78
C LEU A 323 -30.14 2.38 -9.33
N ARG A 324 -30.14 3.71 -9.13
CA ARG A 324 -30.20 4.33 -7.79
C ARG A 324 -31.59 4.20 -7.15
N ARG A 325 -32.65 4.45 -7.91
CA ARG A 325 -34.04 4.51 -7.38
C ARG A 325 -34.58 3.17 -6.87
N THR A 326 -34.14 2.06 -7.41
CA THR A 326 -34.79 0.75 -7.22
C THR A 326 -34.09 -0.18 -6.25
N GLY A 327 -33.03 0.26 -5.56
CA GLY A 327 -32.25 -0.64 -4.68
C GLY A 327 -31.47 -1.73 -5.44
N ILE A 328 -31.39 -1.65 -6.77
CA ILE A 328 -30.72 -2.62 -7.65
C ILE A 328 -29.22 -2.69 -7.35
N LEU A 329 -28.57 -1.57 -6.98
CA LEU A 329 -27.16 -1.58 -6.64
C LEU A 329 -26.86 -2.46 -5.42
N ASP A 330 -27.72 -2.41 -4.40
CA ASP A 330 -27.63 -3.29 -3.24
C ASP A 330 -27.89 -4.74 -3.62
N GLN A 331 -28.89 -4.98 -4.48
CA GLN A 331 -29.17 -6.30 -5.01
C GLN A 331 -27.98 -6.88 -5.78
N PHE A 332 -27.35 -6.12 -6.67
CA PHE A 332 -26.14 -6.55 -7.39
C PHE A 332 -25.00 -6.89 -6.43
N ARG A 333 -24.76 -6.03 -5.42
CA ARG A 333 -23.77 -6.31 -4.39
C ARG A 333 -24.04 -7.66 -3.71
N ASP A 334 -25.27 -7.90 -3.31
CA ASP A 334 -25.63 -9.09 -2.55
C ASP A 334 -25.62 -10.36 -3.42
N GLU A 335 -26.00 -10.28 -4.70
CA GLU A 335 -25.86 -11.35 -5.69
C GLU A 335 -24.37 -11.72 -5.88
N LEU A 336 -23.49 -10.72 -6.11
CA LEU A 336 -22.06 -10.95 -6.27
C LEU A 336 -21.42 -11.55 -5.00
N ARG A 337 -21.84 -11.10 -3.82
CA ARG A 337 -21.36 -11.66 -2.54
C ARG A 337 -21.79 -13.11 -2.36
N LYS A 338 -23.00 -13.45 -2.76
CA LYS A 338 -23.52 -14.82 -2.70
C LYS A 338 -22.77 -15.75 -3.65
N ASP A 339 -22.52 -15.28 -4.87
CA ASP A 339 -21.97 -16.11 -5.94
C ASP A 339 -20.45 -16.29 -5.83
N PHE A 340 -19.72 -15.28 -5.32
CA PHE A 340 -18.24 -15.24 -5.34
C PHE A 340 -17.61 -15.01 -3.97
N GLY A 341 -18.39 -14.74 -2.95
CA GLY A 341 -17.89 -14.38 -1.62
C GLY A 341 -17.71 -15.56 -0.66
N MET A 342 -17.86 -16.80 -1.11
CA MET A 342 -17.84 -18.01 -0.27
C MET A 342 -16.82 -19.05 -0.71
N ASP A 343 -16.01 -18.75 -1.72
CA ASP A 343 -14.98 -19.64 -2.24
C ASP A 343 -13.76 -19.75 -1.30
N GLU A 344 -12.83 -20.62 -1.60
CA GLU A 344 -11.57 -20.77 -0.82
C GLU A 344 -10.74 -19.49 -0.83
N LEU A 345 -10.66 -18.82 -2.00
CA LEU A 345 -10.15 -17.47 -2.17
C LEU A 345 -11.33 -16.53 -2.40
N TYR A 346 -11.59 -15.64 -1.48
CA TYR A 346 -12.77 -14.77 -1.54
C TYR A 346 -12.60 -13.68 -2.60
N ALA A 347 -13.67 -13.46 -3.38
CA ALA A 347 -13.87 -12.27 -4.19
C ALA A 347 -15.08 -11.50 -3.63
N TRP A 348 -14.82 -10.61 -2.69
CA TRP A 348 -15.85 -9.90 -1.94
C TRP A 348 -16.17 -8.54 -2.53
N THR A 349 -17.42 -8.35 -2.95
CA THR A 349 -17.92 -7.06 -3.38
C THR A 349 -18.24 -6.19 -2.16
N VAL A 350 -17.47 -5.15 -1.97
CA VAL A 350 -17.64 -4.17 -0.88
C VAL A 350 -18.78 -3.21 -1.22
N SER A 351 -18.77 -2.66 -2.44
CA SER A 351 -19.78 -1.72 -2.90
C SER A 351 -19.99 -1.80 -4.40
N VAL A 352 -21.22 -1.48 -4.82
CA VAL A 352 -21.58 -1.19 -6.21
C VAL A 352 -22.19 0.20 -6.20
N LYS A 353 -21.63 1.12 -6.98
CA LYS A 353 -22.05 2.53 -7.04
C LYS A 353 -22.17 2.97 -8.49
N THR A 354 -22.99 3.98 -8.75
CA THR A 354 -22.92 4.72 -10.02
C THR A 354 -21.85 5.80 -9.96
N ALA A 355 -21.44 6.33 -11.09
CA ALA A 355 -20.64 7.55 -11.13
C ALA A 355 -21.41 8.69 -10.43
N VAL A 356 -20.73 9.47 -9.61
CA VAL A 356 -21.36 10.65 -8.99
C VAL A 356 -21.55 11.70 -10.08
N PRO A 357 -22.77 12.15 -10.37
CA PRO A 357 -22.97 13.18 -11.38
C PRO A 357 -22.28 14.48 -10.96
N GLU A 358 -21.69 15.18 -11.91
CA GLU A 358 -21.14 16.50 -11.63
C GLU A 358 -22.23 17.47 -11.15
N ASN A 359 -23.44 17.33 -11.69
CA ASN A 359 -24.61 18.09 -11.31
C ASN A 359 -25.84 17.17 -11.28
N PHE A 360 -26.72 17.36 -10.32
CA PHE A 360 -28.04 16.73 -10.30
C PHE A 360 -28.99 17.44 -11.27
N PRO A 361 -30.12 16.81 -11.69
CA PRO A 361 -31.12 17.44 -12.54
C PRO A 361 -31.58 18.78 -11.98
N PRO A 362 -31.78 19.82 -12.81
CA PRO A 362 -32.21 21.15 -12.36
C PRO A 362 -33.49 21.09 -11.49
N GLU A 363 -34.38 20.17 -11.80
CA GLU A 363 -35.63 19.93 -11.06
C GLU A 363 -35.41 19.63 -9.57
N TYR A 364 -34.25 19.07 -9.20
CA TYR A 364 -33.90 18.78 -7.81
C TYR A 364 -33.53 20.05 -7.03
N TYR A 365 -33.10 21.12 -7.72
CA TYR A 365 -32.73 22.39 -7.12
C TYR A 365 -33.85 23.41 -7.07
N GLU A 366 -34.87 23.26 -7.96
CA GLU A 366 -35.91 24.28 -8.19
C GLU A 366 -37.17 24.04 -7.33
N GLY A 367 -37.32 22.86 -6.72
CA GLY A 367 -38.47 22.54 -5.88
C GLY A 367 -38.37 23.18 -4.50
N GLU A 368 -39.47 23.75 -3.99
CA GLU A 368 -39.64 24.06 -2.55
C GLU A 368 -39.73 22.78 -1.73
N THR A 369 -38.65 21.99 -1.76
CA THR A 369 -38.55 20.69 -1.11
C THR A 369 -37.32 20.65 -0.22
N ILE A 370 -37.33 19.75 0.78
CA ILE A 370 -36.18 19.51 1.66
C ILE A 370 -34.94 19.14 0.83
N LEU A 371 -35.14 18.42 -0.27
CA LEU A 371 -34.06 18.04 -1.18
C LEU A 371 -33.50 19.26 -1.91
N GLY A 372 -34.36 20.16 -2.41
CA GLY A 372 -33.95 21.40 -3.08
C GLY A 372 -33.13 22.29 -2.16
N ASP A 373 -33.64 22.56 -0.96
CA ASP A 373 -32.91 23.34 0.06
C ASP A 373 -31.57 22.70 0.43
N TYR A 374 -31.53 21.38 0.57
CA TYR A 374 -30.31 20.64 0.86
C TYR A 374 -29.27 20.81 -0.24
N LEU A 375 -29.64 20.56 -1.50
CA LEU A 375 -28.74 20.65 -2.65
C LEU A 375 -28.26 22.10 -2.90
N GLN A 376 -29.14 23.08 -2.76
CA GLN A 376 -28.76 24.50 -2.81
C GLN A 376 -27.72 24.86 -1.73
N LYS A 377 -27.89 24.30 -0.52
CA LYS A 377 -26.93 24.50 0.57
C LYS A 377 -25.57 23.91 0.25
N ILE A 378 -25.53 22.68 -0.31
CA ILE A 378 -24.28 22.03 -0.75
C ILE A 378 -23.60 22.87 -1.83
N ARG A 379 -24.37 23.38 -2.80
CA ARG A 379 -23.84 24.24 -3.86
C ARG A 379 -23.20 25.51 -3.29
N GLN A 380 -23.81 26.15 -2.28
CA GLN A 380 -23.22 27.30 -1.60
C GLN A 380 -21.88 26.95 -0.92
N TYR A 381 -21.76 25.73 -0.37
CA TYR A 381 -20.47 25.23 0.15
C TYR A 381 -19.45 25.00 -0.97
N GLN A 382 -19.83 24.45 -2.11
CA GLN A 382 -18.95 24.22 -3.27
C GLN A 382 -18.42 25.54 -3.83
N GLU A 383 -19.29 26.53 -3.98
CA GLU A 383 -18.96 27.86 -4.47
C GLU A 383 -18.17 28.72 -3.46
N GLY A 384 -18.04 28.27 -2.23
CA GLY A 384 -17.31 28.97 -1.16
C GLY A 384 -18.06 30.12 -0.54
N HIS A 385 -19.38 30.24 -0.78
CA HIS A 385 -20.22 31.29 -0.19
C HIS A 385 -20.45 31.09 1.30
N ILE A 386 -20.34 29.85 1.79
CA ILE A 386 -20.51 29.49 3.19
C ILE A 386 -19.36 28.52 3.59
N GLU A 387 -18.86 28.67 4.81
CA GLU A 387 -17.89 27.73 5.36
C GLU A 387 -18.55 26.41 5.77
N ILE A 388 -17.88 25.29 5.48
CA ILE A 388 -18.35 23.96 5.91
C ILE A 388 -18.33 23.89 7.42
N PRO A 389 -19.43 23.46 8.08
CA PRO A 389 -19.48 23.34 9.52
C PRO A 389 -18.40 22.40 10.05
N THR A 390 -17.82 22.70 11.19
CA THR A 390 -16.85 21.81 11.84
C THR A 390 -17.55 20.52 12.30
N LEU A 391 -16.93 19.39 12.04
CA LEU A 391 -17.46 18.07 12.44
C LEU A 391 -17.29 17.79 13.95
N GLU A 392 -16.80 18.75 14.73
CA GLU A 392 -16.58 18.59 16.17
C GLU A 392 -17.84 18.22 16.94
N SER A 393 -18.98 18.79 16.55
CA SER A 393 -20.28 18.51 17.19
C SER A 393 -20.79 17.09 16.93
N CYS A 394 -20.28 16.43 15.89
CA CYS A 394 -20.67 15.07 15.49
C CYS A 394 -19.78 13.98 16.13
N LEU A 395 -18.68 14.37 16.78
CA LEU A 395 -17.78 13.40 17.41
C LEU A 395 -18.31 12.95 18.77
N PRO A 396 -18.18 11.66 19.14
CA PRO A 396 -18.57 11.17 20.46
C PRO A 396 -17.83 11.90 21.57
N LYS A 397 -18.52 12.22 22.66
CA LYS A 397 -17.94 12.92 23.85
C LYS A 397 -16.83 12.09 24.51
N SER A 398 -16.89 10.76 24.41
CA SER A 398 -15.86 9.80 24.82
C SER A 398 -15.22 9.24 23.56
N GLY A 399 -14.09 9.75 23.14
CA GLY A 399 -13.54 9.36 21.85
C GLY A 399 -12.03 9.63 21.73
N PRO A 400 -11.49 9.53 20.53
CA PRO A 400 -10.06 9.52 20.25
C PRO A 400 -9.31 10.73 20.83
N THR A 401 -8.02 10.55 21.07
CA THR A 401 -7.10 11.58 21.56
C THR A 401 -7.10 12.83 20.67
N VAL A 402 -6.80 14.00 21.23
CA VAL A 402 -6.81 15.31 20.55
C VAL A 402 -6.19 15.32 19.14
N PRO A 403 -5.03 14.68 18.88
CA PRO A 403 -4.46 14.64 17.52
C PRO A 403 -5.32 13.91 16.50
N MET A 404 -6.08 12.89 16.93
CA MET A 404 -6.97 12.13 16.06
C MET A 404 -8.27 12.88 15.78
N LYS A 405 -8.75 13.68 16.74
CA LYS A 405 -9.88 14.60 16.56
C LYS A 405 -9.57 15.66 15.51
N GLU A 406 -8.39 16.28 15.56
CA GLU A 406 -7.95 17.28 14.58
C GLU A 406 -7.86 16.70 13.16
N GLN A 407 -7.45 15.44 13.00
CA GLN A 407 -7.40 14.78 11.70
C GLN A 407 -8.80 14.45 11.15
N LEU A 408 -9.74 14.10 12.02
CA LEU A 408 -11.13 13.79 11.62
C LEU A 408 -11.95 15.05 11.29
N VAL A 409 -11.59 16.18 11.86
CA VAL A 409 -12.31 17.46 11.68
C VAL A 409 -11.83 18.24 10.46
N ARG A 410 -10.58 18.05 10.04
CA ARG A 410 -10.02 18.76 8.88
C ARG A 410 -10.25 17.99 7.59
N ILE A 411 -11.08 18.56 6.71
CA ILE A 411 -11.21 18.11 5.33
C ILE A 411 -9.98 18.63 4.56
N ASP A 412 -9.21 17.72 3.94
CA ASP A 412 -8.12 18.12 3.05
C ASP A 412 -8.69 19.01 1.91
N PRO A 413 -8.17 20.21 1.69
CA PRO A 413 -8.65 21.10 0.63
C PRO A 413 -8.68 20.44 -0.75
N LYS A 414 -7.80 19.49 -1.02
CA LYS A 414 -7.76 18.75 -2.28
C LYS A 414 -8.89 17.73 -2.44
N LEU A 415 -9.49 17.31 -1.33
CA LEU A 415 -10.60 16.35 -1.29
C LEU A 415 -11.94 17.05 -1.06
N ARG A 416 -11.95 18.37 -0.88
CA ARG A 416 -13.14 19.14 -0.52
C ARG A 416 -14.27 18.98 -1.55
N ASP A 417 -13.96 19.13 -2.82
CA ASP A 417 -14.97 19.06 -3.88
C ASP A 417 -15.52 17.64 -4.04
N GLU A 418 -14.66 16.65 -3.92
CA GLU A 418 -15.08 15.24 -3.92
C GLU A 418 -15.94 14.91 -2.70
N PHE A 419 -15.57 15.39 -1.53
CA PHE A 419 -16.33 15.23 -0.30
C PHE A 419 -17.73 15.85 -0.43
N LEU A 420 -17.83 17.10 -0.91
CA LEU A 420 -19.12 17.78 -1.09
C LEU A 420 -20.01 17.09 -2.13
N ARG A 421 -19.43 16.53 -3.20
CA ARG A 421 -20.17 15.70 -4.16
C ARG A 421 -20.74 14.45 -3.50
N GLN A 422 -19.95 13.74 -2.72
CA GLN A 422 -20.40 12.54 -1.98
C GLN A 422 -21.47 12.88 -0.94
N VAL A 423 -21.35 14.02 -0.26
CA VAL A 423 -22.37 14.52 0.66
C VAL A 423 -23.67 14.79 -0.09
N ALA A 424 -23.61 15.47 -1.25
CA ALA A 424 -24.79 15.71 -2.07
C ALA A 424 -25.49 14.40 -2.51
N GLU A 425 -24.70 13.42 -2.98
CA GLU A 425 -25.21 12.09 -3.36
C GLU A 425 -25.91 11.39 -2.20
N LEU A 426 -25.26 11.35 -1.03
CA LEU A 426 -25.82 10.72 0.15
C LEU A 426 -27.16 11.35 0.55
N GLY A 427 -27.25 12.68 0.48
CA GLY A 427 -28.52 13.40 0.79
C GLY A 427 -29.61 13.08 -0.21
N VAL A 428 -29.31 13.03 -1.51
CA VAL A 428 -30.28 12.63 -2.54
C VAL A 428 -30.78 11.21 -2.27
N ASP A 429 -29.87 10.26 -2.01
CA ASP A 429 -30.22 8.88 -1.72
C ASP A 429 -31.14 8.74 -0.48
N LEU A 430 -30.88 9.51 0.56
CA LEU A 430 -31.65 9.45 1.80
C LEU A 430 -33.02 10.14 1.69
N LEU A 431 -33.12 11.24 0.95
CA LEU A 431 -34.35 12.04 0.85
C LEU A 431 -35.30 11.51 -0.20
N VAL A 432 -34.79 11.07 -1.38
CA VAL A 432 -35.64 10.49 -2.43
C VAL A 432 -36.24 9.15 -1.99
N ARG A 433 -35.47 8.29 -1.32
CA ARG A 433 -35.99 6.99 -0.80
C ARG A 433 -37.12 7.14 0.23
N LYS A 434 -37.23 8.27 0.92
CA LYS A 434 -38.32 8.51 1.91
C LYS A 434 -39.61 8.93 1.27
N GLU A 435 -39.59 9.57 0.11
CA GLU A 435 -40.81 10.01 -0.58
C GLU A 435 -41.55 8.84 -1.28
N GLU A 436 -40.82 7.81 -1.71
CA GLU A 436 -41.42 6.62 -2.36
C GLU A 436 -42.08 5.62 -1.38
N LYS A 437 -41.87 5.80 -0.05
CA LYS A 437 -42.50 4.93 0.98
C LYS A 437 -43.73 5.52 1.62
N LYS A 438 -44.23 6.65 1.13
CA LYS A 438 -45.53 7.25 1.48
C LYS A 438 -46.51 7.06 0.34
#